data_369c5e4cb68c83b9d07c344b96ccac7c
#
_entry.id   369c5e4cb68c83b9d07c344b96ccac7c
#
_cell.length_a   1.000
_cell.length_b   1.000
_cell.length_c   1.000
_cell.angle_alpha   90.00
_cell.angle_beta   90.00
_cell.angle_gamma   90.00
#
_symmetry.space_group_name_H-M   'P 1'
#
loop_
_entity.id
_entity.type
_entity.pdbx_description
1 polymer ?
#
loop_
_entity_poly.entity_id
_entity_poly.type
_entity_poly.pdbx_seq_one_letter_code
_entity_poly.pdbx_strand_id
1 'polypeptide(L)'
;SAIDINSLGINKVTFNTAHKCLDKLNNKPNHLLIDGIVWEMYSGKFKDTPYTLVPQGDDKYTCIAAASIIAKVRRDEYMSKLDAMYPNFDWKSNKGYLTPKHIEALKKHGKNRYHRDLYVKNHLK
;
A
#
# COMPACT_ATOMS: atom_id res chain seq x y z
N SER A 1 6.28 -1.47 4.34
CA SER A 1 6.17 -0.58 5.53
C SER A 1 6.54 0.87 5.18
N ALA A 2 6.33 1.81 6.11
CA ALA A 2 6.78 3.20 5.93
C ALA A 2 8.31 3.28 5.81
N ILE A 3 9.02 2.46 6.56
CA ILE A 3 10.50 2.37 6.52
C ILE A 3 10.98 1.97 5.12
N ASP A 4 10.36 0.96 4.51
CA ASP A 4 10.72 0.53 3.15
C ASP A 4 10.43 1.63 2.13
N ILE A 5 9.29 2.34 2.28
CA ILE A 5 8.92 3.45 1.38
C ILE A 5 9.91 4.61 1.51
N ASN A 6 10.38 4.91 2.72
CA ASN A 6 11.36 5.97 2.97
C ASN A 6 12.72 5.65 2.33
N SER A 7 13.09 4.37 2.24
CA SER A 7 14.38 3.93 1.67
C SER A 7 14.32 3.66 0.16
N LEU A 8 13.24 3.05 -0.33
CA LEU A 8 13.16 2.53 -1.71
C LEU A 8 12.19 3.31 -2.62
N GLY A 9 11.35 4.17 -2.03
CA GLY A 9 10.26 4.83 -2.73
C GLY A 9 9.01 3.94 -2.90
N ILE A 10 7.86 4.59 -3.16
CA ILE A 10 6.54 3.93 -3.14
C ILE A 10 6.39 2.89 -4.27
N ASN A 11 6.85 3.20 -5.49
CA ASN A 11 6.69 2.30 -6.65
C ASN A 11 7.45 0.99 -6.44
N LYS A 12 8.72 1.07 -6.04
CA LYS A 12 9.56 -0.10 -5.77
C LYS A 12 8.97 -0.98 -4.66
N VAL A 13 8.50 -0.36 -3.59
CA VAL A 13 7.88 -1.09 -2.47
C VAL A 13 6.57 -1.74 -2.89
N THR A 14 5.78 -1.10 -3.75
CA THR A 14 4.53 -1.67 -4.27
C THR A 14 4.82 -2.94 -5.07
N PHE A 15 5.77 -2.91 -6.01
CA PHE A 15 6.15 -4.08 -6.78
C PHE A 15 6.74 -5.19 -5.91
N ASN A 16 7.67 -4.86 -5.03
CA ASN A 16 8.25 -5.83 -4.09
C ASN A 16 7.19 -6.50 -3.20
N THR A 17 6.17 -5.75 -2.80
CA THR A 17 5.06 -6.30 -2.00
C THR A 17 4.20 -7.24 -2.83
N ALA A 18 3.86 -6.88 -4.06
CA ALA A 18 3.11 -7.73 -4.97
C ALA A 18 3.87 -9.02 -5.29
N HIS A 19 5.18 -8.95 -5.55
CA HIS A 19 6.05 -10.11 -5.77
C HIS A 19 6.06 -11.05 -4.55
N LYS A 20 6.19 -10.52 -3.33
CA LYS A 20 6.07 -11.30 -2.09
C LYS A 20 4.70 -11.95 -1.90
N CYS A 21 3.63 -11.31 -2.37
CA CYS A 21 2.30 -11.92 -2.34
C CYS A 21 2.22 -13.10 -3.31
N LEU A 22 2.79 -12.97 -4.52
CA LEU A 22 2.86 -14.09 -5.48
C LEU A 22 3.64 -15.27 -4.93
N ASP A 23 4.79 -15.03 -4.29
CA ASP A 23 5.62 -16.10 -3.68
C ASP A 23 4.88 -16.87 -2.57
N LYS A 24 3.91 -16.24 -1.92
CA LYS A 24 3.10 -16.86 -0.86
C LYS A 24 1.92 -17.67 -1.35
N LEU A 25 1.61 -17.64 -2.64
CA LEU A 25 0.53 -18.47 -3.18
C LEU A 25 0.92 -19.95 -3.12
N ASN A 26 -0.03 -20.80 -2.71
CA ASN A 26 0.17 -22.25 -2.69
C ASN A 26 0.17 -22.82 -4.11
N ASN A 27 -0.73 -22.36 -4.96
CA ASN A 27 -0.91 -22.83 -6.33
C ASN A 27 -0.41 -21.80 -7.34
N LYS A 28 0.16 -22.29 -8.46
CA LYS A 28 0.55 -21.43 -9.58
C LYS A 28 -0.70 -20.80 -10.20
N PRO A 29 -0.77 -19.47 -10.32
CA PRO A 29 -1.83 -18.82 -11.08
C PRO A 29 -1.64 -19.09 -12.58
N ASN A 30 -2.72 -19.24 -13.32
CA ASN A 30 -2.66 -19.41 -14.77
C ASN A 30 -2.39 -18.10 -15.50
N HIS A 31 -2.83 -16.98 -14.93
CA HIS A 31 -2.67 -15.65 -15.47
C HIS A 31 -2.74 -14.61 -14.35
N LEU A 32 -1.99 -13.49 -14.48
CA LEU A 32 -2.06 -12.36 -13.56
C LEU A 32 -2.76 -11.18 -14.24
N LEU A 33 -3.80 -10.66 -13.62
CA LEU A 33 -4.38 -9.37 -13.98
C LEU A 33 -3.86 -8.33 -13.00
N ILE A 34 -3.18 -7.32 -13.51
CA ILE A 34 -2.52 -6.30 -12.70
C ILE A 34 -3.14 -4.95 -13.00
N ASP A 35 -3.73 -4.34 -11.99
CA ASP A 35 -4.29 -3.01 -12.11
C ASP A 35 -3.16 -1.97 -12.30
N GLY A 36 -3.26 -1.20 -13.38
CA GLY A 36 -2.29 -0.16 -13.70
C GLY A 36 -1.64 -0.32 -15.08
N ILE A 37 -0.65 0.51 -15.31
CA ILE A 37 0.06 0.61 -16.61
C ILE A 37 1.53 0.23 -16.54
N VAL A 38 2.04 -0.06 -15.34
CA VAL A 38 3.45 -0.40 -15.09
C VAL A 38 3.55 -1.62 -14.20
N TRP A 39 4.47 -2.50 -14.55
CA TRP A 39 4.82 -3.67 -13.76
C TRP A 39 6.33 -3.89 -13.81
N GLU A 40 6.93 -4.21 -12.67
CA GLU A 40 8.31 -4.67 -12.61
C GLU A 40 8.35 -6.19 -12.79
N MET A 41 9.24 -6.69 -13.64
CA MET A 41 9.36 -8.11 -13.95
C MET A 41 9.51 -8.95 -12.66
N TYR A 42 8.59 -9.90 -12.50
CA TYR A 42 8.64 -10.85 -11.40
C TYR A 42 9.53 -12.05 -11.74
N SER A 43 10.53 -12.32 -10.90
CA SER A 43 11.50 -13.39 -11.08
C SER A 43 11.38 -14.53 -10.05
N GLY A 44 10.30 -14.56 -9.26
CA GLY A 44 10.12 -15.53 -8.18
C GLY A 44 9.53 -16.88 -8.62
N LYS A 45 8.90 -17.57 -7.66
CA LYS A 45 8.37 -18.95 -7.77
C LYS A 45 7.53 -19.22 -9.02
N PHE A 46 6.80 -18.23 -9.51
CA PHE A 46 5.88 -18.33 -10.64
C PHE A 46 6.24 -17.40 -11.80
N LYS A 47 7.55 -17.19 -12.04
CA LYS A 47 8.09 -16.25 -13.02
C LYS A 47 7.53 -16.43 -14.45
N ASP A 48 7.15 -17.66 -14.81
CA ASP A 48 6.62 -17.98 -16.15
C ASP A 48 5.11 -17.80 -16.26
N THR A 49 4.45 -17.20 -15.24
CA THR A 49 3.02 -16.91 -15.32
C THR A 49 2.79 -15.69 -16.20
N PRO A 50 1.97 -15.81 -17.26
CA PRO A 50 1.63 -14.66 -18.11
C PRO A 50 0.85 -13.61 -17.32
N TYR A 51 1.01 -12.34 -17.71
CA TYR A 51 0.28 -11.24 -17.09
C TYR A 51 -0.30 -10.26 -18.11
N THR A 52 -1.30 -9.53 -17.70
CA THR A 52 -1.89 -8.41 -18.45
C THR A 52 -2.02 -7.20 -17.53
N LEU A 53 -1.55 -6.06 -18.02
CA LEU A 53 -1.76 -4.77 -17.38
C LEU A 53 -3.13 -4.23 -17.77
N VAL A 54 -3.92 -3.83 -16.79
CA VAL A 54 -5.29 -3.35 -17.00
C VAL A 54 -5.43 -1.98 -16.34
N PRO A 55 -5.31 -0.87 -17.11
CA PRO A 55 -5.59 0.46 -16.58
C PRO A 55 -7.03 0.55 -16.08
N GLN A 56 -7.24 1.03 -14.85
CA GLN A 56 -8.55 1.07 -14.18
C GLN A 56 -9.20 -0.32 -14.16
N GLY A 57 -8.43 -1.31 -13.69
CA GLY A 57 -8.82 -2.70 -13.76
C GLY A 57 -10.01 -3.06 -12.87
N ASP A 58 -10.19 -2.36 -11.76
CA ASP A 58 -11.32 -2.50 -10.84
C ASP A 58 -12.68 -2.17 -11.49
N ASP A 59 -12.71 -1.26 -12.46
CA ASP A 59 -13.91 -0.96 -13.26
C ASP A 59 -14.18 -1.99 -14.38
N LYS A 60 -13.16 -2.76 -14.77
CA LYS A 60 -13.22 -3.65 -15.94
C LYS A 60 -13.32 -5.13 -15.57
N TYR A 61 -12.74 -5.55 -14.46
CA TYR A 61 -12.65 -6.95 -14.05
C TYR A 61 -13.09 -7.15 -12.61
N THR A 62 -14.11 -7.94 -12.40
CA THR A 62 -14.66 -8.28 -11.07
C THR A 62 -13.61 -8.85 -10.12
N CYS A 63 -12.66 -9.65 -10.61
CA CYS A 63 -11.59 -10.20 -9.77
C CYS A 63 -10.61 -9.12 -9.28
N ILE A 64 -10.32 -8.09 -10.09
CA ILE A 64 -9.50 -6.95 -9.67
C ILE A 64 -10.28 -6.11 -8.64
N ALA A 65 -11.56 -5.83 -8.89
CA ALA A 65 -12.44 -5.13 -7.95
C ALA A 65 -12.50 -5.85 -6.59
N ALA A 66 -12.70 -7.17 -6.60
CA ALA A 66 -12.72 -7.98 -5.38
C ALA A 66 -11.39 -7.92 -4.62
N ALA A 67 -10.26 -8.04 -5.32
CA ALA A 67 -8.92 -7.92 -4.72
C ALA A 67 -8.70 -6.53 -4.10
N SER A 68 -9.15 -5.46 -4.77
CA SER A 68 -9.08 -4.09 -4.29
C SER A 68 -9.88 -3.89 -2.99
N ILE A 69 -11.09 -4.43 -2.92
CA ILE A 69 -11.94 -4.38 -1.72
C ILE A 69 -11.25 -5.08 -0.54
N ILE A 70 -10.73 -6.29 -0.75
CA ILE A 70 -10.02 -7.04 0.29
C ILE A 70 -8.81 -6.26 0.79
N ALA A 71 -8.00 -5.73 -0.13
CA ALA A 71 -6.82 -4.94 0.22
C ALA A 71 -7.19 -3.70 1.03
N LYS A 72 -8.27 -3.00 0.64
CA LYS A 72 -8.78 -1.81 1.34
C LYS A 72 -9.25 -2.15 2.76
N VAL A 73 -10.07 -3.19 2.92
CA VAL A 73 -10.57 -3.61 4.24
C VAL A 73 -9.40 -3.97 5.17
N ARG A 74 -8.44 -4.76 4.70
CA ARG A 74 -7.25 -5.11 5.48
C ARG A 74 -6.40 -3.90 5.86
N ARG A 75 -6.29 -2.93 4.96
CA ARG A 75 -5.61 -1.67 5.26
C ARG A 75 -6.35 -0.87 6.34
N ASP A 76 -7.67 -0.77 6.24
CA ASP A 76 -8.49 -0.03 7.21
C ASP A 76 -8.42 -0.67 8.61
N GLU A 77 -8.45 -2.01 8.70
CA GLU A 77 -8.21 -2.75 9.94
C GLU A 77 -6.83 -2.44 10.53
N TYR A 78 -5.78 -2.45 9.70
CA TYR A 78 -4.43 -2.12 10.11
C TYR A 78 -4.31 -0.68 10.64
N MET A 79 -4.91 0.28 9.94
CA MET A 79 -4.91 1.69 10.37
C MET A 79 -5.67 1.89 11.68
N SER A 80 -6.75 1.13 11.90
CA SER A 80 -7.49 1.15 13.17
C SER A 80 -6.65 0.61 14.33
N LYS A 81 -5.85 -0.44 14.11
CA LYS A 81 -4.90 -0.95 15.12
C LYS A 81 -3.79 0.06 15.42
N LEU A 82 -3.27 0.74 14.40
CA LEU A 82 -2.28 1.80 14.60
C LEU A 82 -2.86 2.98 15.38
N ASP A 83 -4.12 3.36 15.11
CA ASP A 83 -4.82 4.41 15.83
C ASP A 83 -4.94 4.12 17.33
N ALA A 84 -5.26 2.88 17.68
CA ALA A 84 -5.31 2.44 19.07
C ALA A 84 -3.95 2.57 19.78
N MET A 85 -2.83 2.35 19.08
CA MET A 85 -1.47 2.51 19.61
C MET A 85 -0.98 3.96 19.62
N TYR A 86 -1.48 4.79 18.70
CA TYR A 86 -1.07 6.18 18.49
C TYR A 86 -2.28 7.09 18.27
N PRO A 87 -3.14 7.31 19.28
CA PRO A 87 -4.43 7.98 19.13
C PRO A 87 -4.33 9.46 18.69
N ASN A 88 -3.16 10.06 18.85
CA ASN A 88 -2.94 11.46 18.52
C ASN A 88 -3.07 11.80 17.02
N PHE A 89 -2.97 10.79 16.12
CA PHE A 89 -2.89 11.00 14.68
C PHE A 89 -4.19 10.75 13.93
N ASP A 90 -5.24 10.27 14.62
CA ASP A 90 -6.57 9.99 14.05
C ASP A 90 -6.53 9.09 12.79
N TRP A 91 -5.65 8.07 12.81
CA TRP A 91 -5.43 7.18 11.67
C TRP A 91 -6.62 6.31 11.32
N LYS A 92 -7.48 6.04 12.29
CA LYS A 92 -8.75 5.34 12.07
C LYS A 92 -9.66 6.13 11.12
N SER A 93 -9.67 7.46 11.20
CA SER A 93 -10.44 8.33 10.34
C SER A 93 -9.72 8.67 9.05
N ASN A 94 -8.51 9.22 9.14
CA ASN A 94 -7.77 9.73 7.98
C ASN A 94 -7.05 8.66 7.15
N LYS A 95 -6.99 7.41 7.61
CA LYS A 95 -6.32 6.26 6.93
C LYS A 95 -4.87 6.51 6.52
N GLY A 96 -4.20 7.46 7.18
CA GLY A 96 -2.84 7.88 6.90
C GLY A 96 -2.72 9.00 5.87
N TYR A 97 -3.83 9.57 5.40
CA TYR A 97 -3.81 10.77 4.56
C TYR A 97 -3.51 12.02 5.39
N LEU A 98 -2.85 13.00 4.76
CA LEU A 98 -2.47 14.27 5.39
C LEU A 98 -3.65 15.25 5.42
N THR A 99 -4.66 14.93 6.21
CA THR A 99 -5.75 15.88 6.53
C THR A 99 -5.21 17.04 7.37
N PRO A 100 -5.87 18.21 7.40
CA PRO A 100 -5.46 19.34 8.26
C PRO A 100 -5.24 18.93 9.71
N LYS A 101 -6.14 18.12 10.27
CA LYS A 101 -6.04 17.58 11.65
C LYS A 101 -4.79 16.68 11.83
N HIS A 102 -4.45 15.85 10.83
CA HIS A 102 -3.25 15.01 10.87
C HIS A 102 -1.97 15.85 10.80
N ILE A 103 -1.97 16.92 10.00
CA ILE A 103 -0.83 17.87 9.90
C ILE A 103 -0.64 18.60 11.24
N GLU A 104 -1.71 19.04 11.88
CA GLU A 104 -1.67 19.67 13.21
C GLU A 104 -1.09 18.69 14.26
N ALA A 105 -1.58 17.46 14.27
CA ALA A 105 -1.06 16.42 15.15
C ALA A 105 0.45 16.16 14.91
N LEU A 106 0.90 16.13 13.65
CA LEU A 106 2.32 15.99 13.30
C LEU A 106 3.15 17.17 13.82
N LYS A 107 2.66 18.40 13.72
CA LYS A 107 3.35 19.58 14.27
C LYS A 107 3.47 19.53 15.79
N LYS A 108 2.43 19.04 16.46
CA LYS A 108 2.37 18.95 17.92
C LYS A 108 3.18 17.79 18.51
N HIS A 109 3.12 16.61 17.89
CA HIS A 109 3.66 15.36 18.45
C HIS A 109 4.88 14.82 17.69
N GLY A 110 5.24 15.44 16.56
CA GLY A 110 6.28 14.94 15.68
C GLY A 110 5.84 13.69 14.89
N LYS A 111 6.73 13.20 14.06
CA LYS A 111 6.52 11.94 13.31
C LYS A 111 6.95 10.73 14.14
N ASN A 112 6.43 9.57 13.79
CA ASN A 112 6.90 8.28 14.29
C ASN A 112 7.29 7.34 13.12
N ARG A 113 7.75 6.12 13.41
CA ARG A 113 8.23 5.13 12.43
C ARG A 113 7.20 4.70 11.36
N TYR A 114 5.92 4.98 11.56
CA TYR A 114 4.85 4.63 10.61
C TYR A 114 4.56 5.75 9.61
N HIS A 115 5.15 6.94 9.79
CA HIS A 115 5.02 8.04 8.84
C HIS A 115 5.99 7.85 7.66
N ARG A 116 5.49 8.22 6.48
CA ARG A 116 6.27 8.23 5.24
C ARG A 116 6.99 9.57 5.14
N ASP A 117 8.29 9.60 5.42
CA ASP A 117 9.08 10.84 5.51
C ASP A 117 8.95 11.73 4.28
N LEU A 118 8.95 11.14 3.09
CA LEU A 118 8.80 11.88 1.84
C LEU A 118 7.51 12.71 1.76
N TYR A 119 6.45 12.29 2.45
CA TYR A 119 5.15 12.96 2.43
C TYR A 119 4.98 13.96 3.56
N VAL A 120 5.59 13.73 4.71
CA VAL A 120 5.39 14.57 5.90
C VAL A 120 6.44 15.64 6.10
N LYS A 121 7.64 15.50 5.52
CA LYS A 121 8.79 16.42 5.74
C LYS A 121 8.49 17.90 5.46
N ASN A 122 7.64 18.18 4.48
CA ASN A 122 7.27 19.54 4.10
C ASN A 122 6.29 20.21 5.07
N HIS A 123 5.65 19.43 5.94
CA HIS A 123 4.66 19.90 6.92
C HIS A 123 5.24 20.01 8.35
N LEU A 124 6.49 19.59 8.54
CA LEU A 124 7.20 19.63 9.81
C LEU A 124 8.21 20.81 9.92
N LYS A 125 8.24 21.65 8.88
CA LYS A 125 9.05 22.88 8.86
C LYS A 125 8.32 24.00 9.56
#